data_cbbddab864e062098626c00b2d15a305
#
_entry.id   cbbddab864e062098626c00b2d15a305
#
_cell.length_a   1.000
_cell.length_b   1.000
_cell.length_c   1.000
_cell.angle_alpha   90.00
_cell.angle_beta   90.00
_cell.angle_gamma   90.00
#
_symmetry.space_group_name_H-M   'P 1'
#
loop_
_entity.id
_entity.type
_entity.pdbx_description
1 polymer ?
#
loop_
_entity_poly.entity_id
_entity_poly.type
_entity_poly.pdbx_seq_one_letter_code
_entity_poly.pdbx_strand_id
1 'polypeptide(L)'
;MACSAVRSPVLRNSTIRHYAAAAAAQCSSVTTPELQVLPSNRVTVAALDNTNPVAQVSIIFRASSRNETYDTQGTVHHIRIAAGLSTCRSSYFGITRNIQQLGGNLTATTDRESIAYTLQITRNHLDKALIFLEDVTTQQVFKPWEISDQLPRLRYELSMIPETIRIMELLHKAAYRTGLGYSLYSPKRQLGKINTETLQHFVNTWFTGSRCAVVATGMSLSDATQFASNLKVGSEDNITEIAKYHGGELRKERSSELSTVAVAVEAAGLNKEKDALAYSVLQRAIGSGPRVKWGSSVSPLNKAISSGTNTDQFALSAFNTSYSDSGLFGFVLSSVPNVAGSITKAATEYLRSPKLSDADIVRGKTTLKAEILYTVDNDAMYLENMGQQAIIKGRVYKPSDLVAEVDKLTTAEVKSVAGKLASGKLSMAAIGNLCTVPYVDELK
;
A
#
# COMPACT_ATOMS: atom_id res chain seq x y z
N MET A 1 -56.23 -8.27 -16.16
CA MET A 1 -55.78 -9.11 -17.29
C MET A 1 -54.26 -9.11 -17.32
N ALA A 2 -53.63 -10.16 -16.83
CA ALA A 2 -52.20 -10.30 -16.77
C ALA A 2 -51.73 -11.00 -18.05
N CYS A 3 -50.92 -10.32 -18.87
CA CYS A 3 -50.25 -10.91 -20.03
C CYS A 3 -48.98 -11.63 -19.57
N SER A 4 -49.04 -12.96 -19.48
CA SER A 4 -47.86 -13.82 -19.30
C SER A 4 -47.06 -13.88 -20.60
N ALA A 5 -45.91 -13.19 -20.64
CA ALA A 5 -44.93 -13.36 -21.70
C ALA A 5 -44.23 -14.71 -21.53
N VAL A 6 -44.54 -15.65 -22.44
CA VAL A 6 -43.86 -16.93 -22.55
C VAL A 6 -42.41 -16.70 -22.93
N ARG A 7 -41.48 -16.93 -21.99
CA ARG A 7 -40.04 -16.89 -22.24
C ARG A 7 -39.63 -18.15 -22.99
N SER A 8 -39.28 -18.00 -24.27
CA SER A 8 -38.76 -19.05 -25.12
C SER A 8 -37.41 -19.55 -24.60
N PRO A 9 -37.20 -20.84 -24.31
CA PRO A 9 -35.96 -21.38 -23.75
C PRO A 9 -34.78 -21.41 -24.76
N VAL A 10 -35.00 -21.12 -26.02
CA VAL A 10 -33.98 -21.21 -27.07
C VAL A 10 -32.98 -20.04 -27.04
N LEU A 11 -33.39 -18.86 -26.57
CA LEU A 11 -32.50 -17.68 -26.48
C LEU A 11 -31.56 -17.68 -25.28
N ARG A 12 -31.82 -18.53 -24.27
CA ARG A 12 -31.00 -18.57 -23.04
C ARG A 12 -29.71 -19.37 -23.16
N ASN A 13 -29.66 -20.32 -24.14
CA ASN A 13 -28.49 -21.22 -24.31
C ASN A 13 -27.42 -20.68 -25.26
N SER A 14 -27.78 -19.77 -26.19
CA SER A 14 -26.81 -19.25 -27.16
C SER A 14 -25.91 -18.17 -26.59
N THR A 15 -26.45 -17.28 -25.72
CA THR A 15 -25.69 -16.20 -25.05
C THR A 15 -24.70 -16.73 -24.00
N ILE A 16 -25.06 -17.77 -23.24
CA ILE A 16 -24.17 -18.35 -22.23
C ILE A 16 -22.97 -19.07 -22.87
N ARG A 17 -23.18 -19.74 -24.04
CA ARG A 17 -22.08 -20.41 -24.74
C ARG A 17 -21.06 -19.44 -25.34
N HIS A 18 -21.49 -18.28 -25.82
CA HIS A 18 -20.57 -17.30 -26.38
C HIS A 18 -19.73 -16.60 -25.30
N TYR A 19 -20.30 -16.30 -24.12
CA TYR A 19 -19.54 -15.75 -23.01
C TYR A 19 -18.56 -16.76 -22.41
N ALA A 20 -18.93 -18.01 -22.25
CA ALA A 20 -18.04 -19.07 -21.78
C ALA A 20 -16.90 -19.39 -22.77
N ALA A 21 -17.17 -19.37 -24.07
CA ALA A 21 -16.15 -19.58 -25.11
C ALA A 21 -15.17 -18.38 -25.19
N ALA A 22 -15.67 -17.15 -25.07
CA ALA A 22 -14.82 -15.98 -25.05
C ALA A 22 -13.92 -15.93 -23.77
N ALA A 23 -14.48 -16.29 -22.62
CA ALA A 23 -13.71 -16.38 -21.37
C ALA A 23 -12.66 -17.50 -21.40
N ALA A 24 -13.00 -18.67 -22.00
CA ALA A 24 -12.04 -19.76 -22.13
C ALA A 24 -10.93 -19.48 -23.17
N ALA A 25 -11.19 -18.69 -24.20
CA ALA A 25 -10.19 -18.29 -25.19
C ALA A 25 -9.20 -17.23 -24.62
N GLN A 26 -9.61 -16.43 -23.66
CA GLN A 26 -8.76 -15.44 -23.00
C GLN A 26 -7.85 -16.03 -21.90
N CYS A 27 -8.11 -17.25 -21.43
CA CYS A 27 -7.31 -17.92 -20.40
C CYS A 27 -6.01 -18.59 -20.90
N SER A 28 -5.61 -18.44 -22.15
CA SER A 28 -4.60 -19.31 -22.78
C SER A 28 -3.17 -18.75 -22.89
N SER A 29 -2.81 -17.66 -22.19
CA SER A 29 -1.38 -17.34 -21.99
C SER A 29 -1.18 -16.40 -20.79
N VAL A 30 -1.03 -16.98 -19.61
CA VAL A 30 -0.44 -16.23 -18.48
C VAL A 30 1.02 -16.00 -18.85
N THR A 31 1.30 -14.86 -19.47
CA THR A 31 2.67 -14.40 -19.71
C THR A 31 3.33 -14.17 -18.36
N THR A 32 4.57 -14.61 -18.24
CA THR A 32 5.32 -14.46 -16.97
C THR A 32 6.02 -13.12 -16.97
N PRO A 33 6.07 -12.40 -15.82
CA PRO A 33 6.82 -11.18 -15.74
C PRO A 33 8.31 -11.47 -15.95
N GLU A 34 8.95 -10.65 -16.76
CA GLU A 34 10.37 -10.68 -17.00
C GLU A 34 11.05 -9.53 -16.27
N LEU A 35 12.23 -9.78 -15.70
CA LEU A 35 13.00 -8.78 -14.96
C LEU A 35 14.43 -8.70 -15.47
N GLN A 36 14.93 -7.48 -15.62
CA GLN A 36 16.30 -7.19 -15.95
C GLN A 36 16.81 -5.99 -15.15
N VAL A 37 18.07 -6.04 -14.71
CA VAL A 37 18.77 -4.90 -14.12
C VAL A 37 19.72 -4.31 -15.15
N LEU A 38 19.59 -3.02 -15.43
CA LEU A 38 20.41 -2.34 -16.43
C LEU A 38 21.82 -2.07 -15.88
N PRO A 39 22.89 -2.45 -16.59
CA PRO A 39 24.25 -2.18 -16.16
C PRO A 39 24.63 -0.69 -16.28
N SER A 40 23.99 0.07 -17.19
CA SER A 40 24.33 1.46 -17.49
C SER A 40 23.94 2.42 -16.36
N ASN A 41 22.72 2.36 -15.87
CA ASN A 41 22.16 3.28 -14.87
C ASN A 41 21.64 2.57 -13.62
N ARG A 42 21.86 1.26 -13.50
CA ARG A 42 21.42 0.39 -12.38
C ARG A 42 19.90 0.35 -12.14
N VAL A 43 19.09 0.81 -13.08
CA VAL A 43 17.64 0.76 -12.99
C VAL A 43 17.16 -0.68 -13.11
N THR A 44 16.28 -1.09 -12.22
CA THR A 44 15.61 -2.39 -12.31
C THR A 44 14.42 -2.27 -13.24
N VAL A 45 14.34 -3.11 -14.26
CA VAL A 45 13.23 -3.12 -15.21
C VAL A 45 12.45 -4.42 -15.05
N ALA A 46 11.13 -4.34 -14.91
CA ALA A 46 10.25 -5.49 -14.91
C ALA A 46 9.08 -5.25 -15.86
N ALA A 47 8.82 -6.17 -16.76
CA ALA A 47 7.77 -6.03 -17.74
C ALA A 47 6.92 -7.29 -17.87
N LEU A 48 5.63 -7.09 -18.14
CA LEU A 48 4.66 -8.13 -18.44
C LEU A 48 3.90 -7.73 -19.69
N ASP A 49 4.12 -8.41 -20.81
CA ASP A 49 3.31 -8.21 -21.99
C ASP A 49 2.08 -9.14 -21.95
N ASN A 50 0.97 -8.59 -21.50
CA ASN A 50 -0.30 -9.31 -21.38
C ASN A 50 -1.23 -9.10 -22.58
N THR A 51 -0.76 -8.51 -23.68
CA THR A 51 -1.52 -8.19 -24.90
C THR A 51 -2.77 -7.31 -24.69
N ASN A 52 -2.97 -6.76 -23.47
CA ASN A 52 -4.09 -5.88 -23.18
C ASN A 52 -4.02 -4.60 -24.04
N PRO A 53 -5.17 -4.00 -24.44
CA PRO A 53 -5.19 -2.77 -25.25
C PRO A 53 -4.71 -1.54 -24.47
N VAL A 54 -4.75 -1.59 -23.14
CA VAL A 54 -4.25 -0.55 -22.23
C VAL A 54 -2.91 -0.98 -21.65
N ALA A 55 -1.91 -0.14 -21.81
CA ALA A 55 -0.61 -0.30 -21.17
C ALA A 55 -0.52 0.58 -19.91
N GLN A 56 0.14 0.07 -18.91
CA GLN A 56 0.47 0.82 -17.70
C GLN A 56 1.98 0.76 -17.45
N VAL A 57 2.59 1.91 -17.24
CA VAL A 57 4.03 2.03 -16.95
C VAL A 57 4.20 2.84 -15.69
N SER A 58 4.96 2.32 -14.74
CA SER A 58 5.27 3.01 -13.49
C SER A 58 6.77 3.15 -13.30
N ILE A 59 7.20 4.35 -12.98
CA ILE A 59 8.56 4.62 -12.49
C ILE A 59 8.46 4.78 -10.98
N ILE A 60 9.18 3.94 -10.26
CA ILE A 60 9.12 3.86 -8.79
C ILE A 60 10.50 4.17 -8.25
N PHE A 61 10.58 5.13 -7.32
CA PHE A 61 11.80 5.43 -6.58
C PHE A 61 11.66 4.97 -5.14
N ARG A 62 12.69 4.32 -4.62
CA ARG A 62 12.78 3.98 -3.18
C ARG A 62 13.20 5.21 -2.38
N ALA A 63 12.32 6.20 -2.39
CA ALA A 63 12.48 7.51 -1.79
C ALA A 63 11.12 7.99 -1.30
N SER A 64 10.93 8.15 -0.01
CA SER A 64 9.66 8.60 0.55
C SER A 64 9.83 9.23 1.93
N SER A 65 8.74 9.36 2.69
CA SER A 65 8.74 9.99 4.01
C SER A 65 9.79 9.40 4.97
N ARG A 66 10.16 8.13 4.79
CA ARG A 66 11.25 7.47 5.53
C ARG A 66 12.60 8.20 5.37
N ASN A 67 12.83 8.83 4.23
CA ASN A 67 14.08 9.51 3.88
C ASN A 67 14.08 11.01 4.23
N GLU A 68 12.99 11.52 4.78
CA GLU A 68 12.89 12.90 5.25
C GLU A 68 13.64 13.09 6.57
N THR A 69 13.98 14.34 6.89
CA THR A 69 14.48 14.75 8.20
C THR A 69 13.37 15.46 8.98
N TYR A 70 13.61 15.77 10.26
CA TYR A 70 12.62 16.49 11.06
C TYR A 70 12.22 17.84 10.45
N ASP A 71 13.17 18.54 9.84
CA ASP A 71 12.96 19.87 9.25
C ASP A 71 12.39 19.83 7.82
N THR A 72 12.52 18.69 7.15
CA THR A 72 12.03 18.50 5.77
C THR A 72 10.79 17.62 5.69
N GLN A 73 10.12 17.36 6.83
CA GLN A 73 8.89 16.55 6.85
C GLN A 73 7.81 17.12 5.93
N GLY A 74 7.24 16.27 5.09
CA GLY A 74 6.20 16.63 4.13
C GLY A 74 6.75 16.97 2.75
N THR A 75 8.05 16.90 2.52
CA THR A 75 8.67 17.10 1.19
C THR A 75 8.08 16.15 0.16
N VAL A 76 7.96 14.85 0.49
CA VAL A 76 7.40 13.85 -0.43
C VAL A 76 5.92 14.12 -0.73
N HIS A 77 5.16 14.61 0.24
CA HIS A 77 3.77 15.03 0.00
C HIS A 77 3.71 16.18 -1.02
N HIS A 78 4.62 17.16 -0.94
CA HIS A 78 4.71 18.24 -1.93
C HIS A 78 5.16 17.71 -3.29
N ILE A 79 6.16 16.81 -3.36
CA ILE A 79 6.61 16.20 -4.61
C ILE A 79 5.48 15.42 -5.28
N ARG A 80 4.69 14.67 -4.53
CA ARG A 80 3.53 13.94 -5.05
C ARG A 80 2.47 14.88 -5.64
N ILE A 81 2.15 15.96 -4.96
CA ILE A 81 1.19 16.95 -5.45
C ILE A 81 1.76 17.74 -6.63
N ALA A 82 3.07 17.97 -6.64
CA ALA A 82 3.78 18.62 -7.74
C ALA A 82 3.95 17.73 -8.97
N ALA A 83 3.58 16.47 -8.91
CA ALA A 83 3.60 15.58 -10.08
C ALA A 83 2.71 16.13 -11.19
N GLY A 84 3.32 16.41 -12.34
CA GLY A 84 2.63 17.02 -13.49
C GLY A 84 2.71 18.57 -13.53
N LEU A 85 3.38 19.23 -12.59
CA LEU A 85 3.75 20.64 -12.73
C LEU A 85 4.77 20.84 -13.85
N SER A 86 5.12 22.09 -14.13
CA SER A 86 6.04 22.42 -15.22
C SER A 86 7.39 21.72 -15.06
N THR A 87 7.87 21.20 -16.17
CA THR A 87 9.19 20.58 -16.32
C THR A 87 10.12 21.46 -17.17
N CYS A 88 11.36 21.05 -17.37
CA CYS A 88 12.28 21.78 -18.25
C CYS A 88 11.76 21.86 -19.70
N ARG A 89 11.02 20.85 -20.19
CA ARG A 89 10.57 20.77 -21.59
C ARG A 89 9.12 21.21 -21.76
N SER A 90 8.27 21.03 -20.77
CA SER A 90 6.81 21.18 -20.89
C SER A 90 6.22 21.99 -19.74
N SER A 91 5.25 22.86 -20.05
CA SER A 91 4.46 23.53 -19.01
C SER A 91 3.42 22.58 -18.40
N TYR A 92 2.96 22.88 -17.20
CA TYR A 92 1.85 22.17 -16.52
C TYR A 92 0.66 21.93 -17.45
N PHE A 93 0.19 23.01 -18.13
CA PHE A 93 -0.93 22.91 -19.08
C PHE A 93 -0.59 22.02 -20.26
N GLY A 94 0.65 22.10 -20.78
CA GLY A 94 1.11 21.27 -21.89
C GLY A 94 1.09 19.78 -21.55
N ILE A 95 1.60 19.41 -20.38
CA ILE A 95 1.60 18.01 -19.91
C ILE A 95 0.18 17.47 -19.80
N THR A 96 -0.67 18.18 -19.06
CA THR A 96 -2.07 17.77 -18.83
C THR A 96 -2.83 17.64 -20.14
N ARG A 97 -2.73 18.66 -21.02
CA ARG A 97 -3.41 18.66 -22.32
C ARG A 97 -2.97 17.50 -23.20
N ASN A 98 -1.68 17.28 -23.36
CA ASN A 98 -1.17 16.22 -24.24
C ASN A 98 -1.55 14.84 -23.73
N ILE A 99 -1.40 14.56 -22.42
CA ILE A 99 -1.77 13.27 -21.85
C ILE A 99 -3.28 13.03 -22.03
N GLN A 100 -4.13 14.02 -21.76
CA GLN A 100 -5.58 13.89 -21.93
C GLN A 100 -6.00 13.73 -23.39
N GLN A 101 -5.36 14.42 -24.33
CA GLN A 101 -5.61 14.26 -25.76
C GLN A 101 -5.27 12.86 -26.27
N LEU A 102 -4.27 12.22 -25.68
CA LEU A 102 -3.89 10.84 -25.97
C LEU A 102 -4.77 9.81 -25.24
N GLY A 103 -5.72 10.26 -24.42
CA GLY A 103 -6.59 9.40 -23.61
C GLY A 103 -5.85 8.73 -22.45
N GLY A 104 -4.71 9.32 -22.00
CA GLY A 104 -3.91 8.81 -20.91
C GLY A 104 -4.25 9.44 -19.56
N ASN A 105 -3.76 8.80 -18.51
CA ASN A 105 -3.80 9.30 -17.14
C ASN A 105 -2.41 9.15 -16.48
N LEU A 106 -1.91 10.24 -15.89
CA LEU A 106 -0.67 10.25 -15.14
C LEU A 106 -0.98 10.53 -13.66
N THR A 107 -0.57 9.62 -12.79
CA THR A 107 -0.78 9.69 -11.35
C THR A 107 0.52 9.53 -10.59
N ALA A 108 0.60 10.14 -9.41
CA ALA A 108 1.69 9.91 -8.48
C ALA A 108 1.12 9.41 -7.15
N THR A 109 1.66 8.32 -6.65
CA THR A 109 1.30 7.72 -5.36
C THR A 109 2.52 7.60 -4.47
N THR A 110 2.31 7.65 -3.16
CA THR A 110 3.39 7.54 -2.19
C THR A 110 3.05 6.52 -1.13
N ASP A 111 4.01 5.66 -0.83
CA ASP A 111 4.04 4.82 0.34
C ASP A 111 5.17 5.30 1.27
N ARG A 112 5.39 4.68 2.43
CA ARG A 112 6.42 5.11 3.40
C ARG A 112 7.85 4.92 2.90
N GLU A 113 8.06 4.01 1.97
CA GLU A 113 9.38 3.69 1.43
C GLU A 113 9.57 4.08 -0.04
N SER A 114 8.48 4.33 -0.78
CA SER A 114 8.54 4.58 -2.21
C SER A 114 7.58 5.65 -2.69
N ILE A 115 7.94 6.29 -3.79
CA ILE A 115 7.06 7.13 -4.62
C ILE A 115 6.98 6.51 -6.00
N ALA A 116 5.78 6.40 -6.54
CA ALA A 116 5.50 5.83 -7.85
C ALA A 116 4.79 6.85 -8.74
N TYR A 117 5.28 6.99 -9.96
CA TYR A 117 4.65 7.76 -11.03
C TYR A 117 4.12 6.77 -12.06
N THR A 118 2.82 6.69 -12.21
CA THR A 118 2.15 5.71 -13.07
C THR A 118 1.43 6.41 -14.21
N LEU A 119 1.79 6.01 -15.41
CA LEU A 119 1.12 6.37 -16.65
C LEU A 119 0.24 5.21 -17.11
N GLN A 120 -1.03 5.49 -17.36
CA GLN A 120 -1.98 4.56 -17.96
C GLN A 120 -2.43 5.13 -19.31
N ILE A 121 -2.30 4.36 -20.39
CA ILE A 121 -2.61 4.80 -21.74
C ILE A 121 -2.86 3.61 -22.67
N THR A 122 -3.51 3.86 -23.81
CA THR A 122 -3.62 2.86 -24.88
C THR A 122 -2.26 2.58 -25.53
N ARG A 123 -1.99 1.33 -25.88
CA ARG A 123 -0.71 0.90 -26.50
C ARG A 123 -0.29 1.76 -27.70
N ASN A 124 -1.23 2.15 -28.54
CA ASN A 124 -0.97 2.92 -29.77
C ASN A 124 -0.35 4.30 -29.52
N HIS A 125 -0.48 4.83 -28.30
CA HIS A 125 -0.01 6.17 -27.95
C HIS A 125 1.08 6.14 -26.85
N LEU A 126 1.53 4.94 -26.48
CA LEU A 126 2.47 4.74 -25.39
C LEU A 126 3.78 5.53 -25.61
N ASP A 127 4.40 5.41 -26.77
CA ASP A 127 5.69 6.07 -27.09
C ASP A 127 5.64 7.58 -26.92
N LYS A 128 4.51 8.20 -27.31
CA LYS A 128 4.31 9.66 -27.19
C LYS A 128 4.13 10.08 -25.75
N ALA A 129 3.48 9.26 -24.93
CA ALA A 129 3.17 9.57 -23.56
C ALA A 129 4.35 9.27 -22.60
N LEU A 130 5.23 8.32 -22.93
CA LEU A 130 6.43 8.01 -22.15
C LEU A 130 7.36 9.20 -22.00
N ILE A 131 7.41 10.09 -22.99
CA ILE A 131 8.20 11.33 -22.93
C ILE A 131 7.73 12.22 -21.76
N PHE A 132 6.43 12.33 -21.54
CA PHE A 132 5.87 13.11 -20.43
C PHE A 132 6.09 12.41 -19.08
N LEU A 133 6.07 11.07 -19.03
CA LEU A 133 6.40 10.32 -17.83
C LEU A 133 7.87 10.53 -17.45
N GLU A 134 8.80 10.48 -18.41
CA GLU A 134 10.21 10.81 -18.21
C GLU A 134 10.37 12.24 -17.68
N ASP A 135 9.73 13.21 -18.34
CA ASP A 135 9.85 14.63 -17.96
C ASP A 135 9.38 14.88 -16.53
N VAL A 136 8.22 14.31 -16.14
CA VAL A 136 7.64 14.49 -14.79
C VAL A 136 8.50 13.84 -13.72
N THR A 137 9.25 12.79 -14.04
CA THR A 137 10.05 12.05 -13.06
C THR A 137 11.50 12.53 -12.96
N THR A 138 12.08 13.04 -14.05
CA THR A 138 13.52 13.36 -14.12
C THR A 138 13.84 14.82 -14.45
N GLN A 139 12.87 15.61 -14.95
CA GLN A 139 13.08 16.97 -15.43
C GLN A 139 12.24 18.01 -14.67
N GLN A 140 11.96 17.77 -13.41
CA GLN A 140 11.18 18.63 -12.54
C GLN A 140 11.90 19.94 -12.25
N VAL A 141 11.20 21.09 -12.31
CA VAL A 141 11.77 22.42 -12.06
C VAL A 141 11.33 23.01 -10.72
N PHE A 142 10.16 22.64 -10.23
CA PHE A 142 9.58 23.14 -8.97
C PHE A 142 9.54 24.67 -8.88
N LYS A 143 8.87 25.34 -9.84
CA LYS A 143 8.77 26.80 -9.83
C LYS A 143 8.10 27.30 -8.55
N PRO A 144 8.66 28.34 -7.87
CA PRO A 144 8.15 28.80 -6.57
C PRO A 144 6.68 29.19 -6.57
N TRP A 145 6.20 29.85 -7.63
CA TRP A 145 4.80 30.26 -7.74
C TRP A 145 3.88 29.04 -7.95
N GLU A 146 4.29 28.05 -8.74
CA GLU A 146 3.50 26.82 -8.92
C GLU A 146 3.37 26.03 -7.61
N ILE A 147 4.44 26.01 -6.77
CA ILE A 147 4.40 25.39 -5.45
C ILE A 147 3.45 26.15 -4.52
N SER A 148 3.51 27.49 -4.51
CA SER A 148 2.62 28.30 -3.68
C SER A 148 1.14 28.12 -4.06
N ASP A 149 0.85 27.98 -5.34
CA ASP A 149 -0.50 27.73 -5.85
C ASP A 149 -1.05 26.35 -5.44
N GLN A 150 -0.20 25.38 -5.08
CA GLN A 150 -0.63 24.08 -4.57
C GLN A 150 -0.94 24.08 -3.06
N LEU A 151 -0.63 25.13 -2.30
CA LEU A 151 -0.91 25.18 -0.86
C LEU A 151 -2.39 24.99 -0.49
N PRO A 152 -3.39 25.57 -1.21
CA PRO A 152 -4.79 25.30 -0.94
C PRO A 152 -5.15 23.82 -1.13
N ARG A 153 -4.60 23.15 -2.15
CA ARG A 153 -4.79 21.72 -2.40
C ARG A 153 -4.21 20.88 -1.27
N LEU A 154 -3.00 21.20 -0.80
CA LEU A 154 -2.39 20.56 0.37
C LEU A 154 -3.27 20.66 1.62
N ARG A 155 -3.79 21.86 1.90
CA ARG A 155 -4.69 22.09 3.04
C ARG A 155 -5.99 21.30 2.90
N TYR A 156 -6.54 21.24 1.71
CA TYR A 156 -7.74 20.46 1.41
C TYR A 156 -7.50 18.97 1.65
N GLU A 157 -6.45 18.39 1.08
CA GLU A 157 -6.10 16.97 1.29
C GLU A 157 -5.91 16.66 2.79
N LEU A 158 -5.21 17.51 3.54
CA LEU A 158 -5.06 17.34 4.98
C LEU A 158 -6.38 17.36 5.76
N SER A 159 -7.38 18.12 5.29
CA SER A 159 -8.71 18.13 5.91
C SER A 159 -9.51 16.87 5.62
N MET A 160 -9.32 16.30 4.43
CA MET A 160 -10.06 15.14 3.93
C MET A 160 -9.49 13.78 4.38
N ILE A 161 -8.35 13.74 5.07
CA ILE A 161 -7.75 12.48 5.54
C ILE A 161 -8.74 11.72 6.44
N PRO A 162 -9.14 10.48 6.09
CA PRO A 162 -10.01 9.66 6.92
C PRO A 162 -9.39 9.35 8.28
N GLU A 163 -10.24 9.12 9.28
CA GLU A 163 -9.78 8.83 10.64
C GLU A 163 -8.99 7.53 10.73
N THR A 164 -9.35 6.53 9.92
CA THR A 164 -8.62 5.26 9.79
C THR A 164 -7.18 5.44 9.31
N ILE A 165 -6.93 6.39 8.40
CA ILE A 165 -5.57 6.73 7.96
C ILE A 165 -4.86 7.52 9.06
N ARG A 166 -5.54 8.48 9.69
CA ARG A 166 -4.94 9.29 10.77
C ARG A 166 -4.48 8.44 11.96
N ILE A 167 -5.25 7.42 12.33
CA ILE A 167 -4.86 6.53 13.42
C ILE A 167 -3.62 5.73 13.07
N MET A 168 -3.51 5.25 11.82
CA MET A 168 -2.32 4.54 11.35
C MET A 168 -1.08 5.45 11.30
N GLU A 169 -1.24 6.72 10.91
CA GLU A 169 -0.15 7.71 10.94
C GLU A 169 0.37 7.95 12.38
N LEU A 170 -0.54 8.10 13.34
CA LEU A 170 -0.17 8.24 14.76
C LEU A 170 0.48 6.99 15.30
N LEU A 171 -0.01 5.80 14.92
CA LEU A 171 0.55 4.53 15.35
C LEU A 171 2.00 4.36 14.88
N HIS A 172 2.29 4.66 13.61
CA HIS A 172 3.64 4.61 13.09
C HIS A 172 4.57 5.59 13.80
N LYS A 173 4.08 6.78 14.07
CA LYS A 173 4.83 7.79 14.83
C LYS A 173 5.11 7.34 16.27
N ALA A 174 4.16 6.67 16.94
CA ALA A 174 4.36 6.09 18.26
C ALA A 174 5.37 4.94 18.23
N ALA A 175 5.31 4.10 17.19
CA ALA A 175 6.16 2.93 17.05
C ALA A 175 7.62 3.25 16.71
N TYR A 176 7.87 4.11 15.73
CA TYR A 176 9.22 4.34 15.18
C TYR A 176 9.84 5.70 15.51
N ARG A 177 9.04 6.72 15.79
CA ARG A 177 9.45 8.11 16.08
C ARG A 177 10.07 8.85 14.89
N THR A 178 11.08 8.29 14.24
CA THR A 178 11.81 8.82 13.07
C THR A 178 11.73 7.86 11.89
N GLY A 179 12.11 8.28 10.70
CA GLY A 179 12.09 7.44 9.51
C GLY A 179 10.70 6.90 9.18
N LEU A 180 10.43 5.62 9.41
CA LEU A 180 9.10 5.02 9.22
C LEU A 180 8.01 5.67 10.11
N GLY A 181 8.38 6.40 11.15
CA GLY A 181 7.46 7.16 11.99
C GLY A 181 7.05 8.52 11.42
N TYR A 182 7.69 8.99 10.37
CA TYR A 182 7.28 10.22 9.72
C TYR A 182 6.00 10.02 8.91
N SER A 183 5.15 11.05 8.93
CA SER A 183 3.87 11.02 8.25
C SER A 183 4.05 11.11 6.74
N LEU A 184 3.18 10.42 5.99
CA LEU A 184 3.06 10.60 4.53
C LEU A 184 2.51 11.99 4.16
N TYR A 185 1.91 12.67 5.13
CA TYR A 185 1.28 13.97 4.95
C TYR A 185 2.10 15.07 5.59
N SER A 186 2.21 16.21 4.92
CA SER A 186 2.92 17.37 5.44
C SER A 186 2.32 17.84 6.77
N PRO A 187 3.13 17.96 7.84
CA PRO A 187 2.63 18.53 9.09
C PRO A 187 2.24 19.99 8.91
N LYS A 188 1.20 20.45 9.62
CA LYS A 188 0.68 21.81 9.49
C LYS A 188 1.75 22.89 9.67
N ARG A 189 2.77 22.62 10.51
CA ARG A 189 3.90 23.54 10.77
C ARG A 189 4.81 23.76 9.56
N GLN A 190 4.80 22.84 8.59
CA GLN A 190 5.65 22.88 7.39
C GLN A 190 4.95 23.45 6.16
N LEU A 191 3.63 23.67 6.24
CA LEU A 191 2.87 24.26 5.14
C LEU A 191 3.39 25.66 4.82
N GLY A 192 3.83 25.86 3.57
CA GLY A 192 4.39 27.11 3.09
C GLY A 192 5.87 27.35 3.45
N LYS A 193 6.54 26.42 4.12
CA LYS A 193 7.98 26.52 4.42
C LYS A 193 8.86 25.71 3.48
N ILE A 194 8.31 24.67 2.86
CA ILE A 194 9.03 23.84 1.89
C ILE A 194 9.15 24.64 0.59
N ASN A 195 10.37 24.89 0.18
CA ASN A 195 10.71 25.68 -0.99
C ASN A 195 11.27 24.80 -2.13
N THR A 196 11.51 25.40 -3.28
CA THR A 196 12.09 24.75 -4.47
C THR A 196 13.39 24.04 -4.16
N GLU A 197 14.28 24.67 -3.38
CA GLU A 197 15.60 24.12 -3.07
C GLU A 197 15.48 22.83 -2.25
N THR A 198 14.58 22.79 -1.26
CA THR A 198 14.32 21.59 -0.46
C THR A 198 13.82 20.44 -1.33
N LEU A 199 12.88 20.71 -2.26
CA LEU A 199 12.35 19.71 -3.18
C LEU A 199 13.42 19.19 -4.13
N GLN A 200 14.18 20.12 -4.73
CA GLN A 200 15.26 19.78 -5.64
C GLN A 200 16.37 18.98 -4.96
N HIS A 201 16.77 19.39 -3.75
CA HIS A 201 17.74 18.66 -2.94
C HIS A 201 17.28 17.24 -2.66
N PHE A 202 16.02 17.06 -2.28
CA PHE A 202 15.46 15.73 -2.01
C PHE A 202 15.51 14.84 -3.27
N VAL A 203 15.06 15.37 -4.42
CA VAL A 203 15.06 14.64 -5.69
C VAL A 203 16.49 14.28 -6.10
N ASN A 204 17.42 15.25 -6.08
CA ASN A 204 18.81 15.01 -6.45
C ASN A 204 19.49 13.96 -5.55
N THR A 205 19.14 13.95 -4.26
CA THR A 205 19.73 13.02 -3.29
C THR A 205 19.16 11.62 -3.40
N TRP A 206 17.84 11.47 -3.62
CA TRP A 206 17.17 10.19 -3.45
C TRP A 206 16.66 9.54 -4.74
N PHE A 207 16.53 10.30 -5.86
CA PHE A 207 16.06 9.75 -7.13
C PHE A 207 17.26 9.25 -7.96
N THR A 208 17.82 8.13 -7.52
CA THR A 208 19.02 7.52 -8.12
C THR A 208 18.67 6.21 -8.83
N GLY A 209 19.51 5.79 -9.76
CA GLY A 209 19.26 4.60 -10.57
C GLY A 209 19.20 3.30 -9.77
N SER A 210 20.08 3.15 -8.77
CA SER A 210 20.06 1.99 -7.87
C SER A 210 18.79 1.89 -7.01
N ARG A 211 18.05 2.99 -6.87
CA ARG A 211 16.82 3.13 -6.12
C ARG A 211 15.60 3.29 -7.03
N CYS A 212 15.77 3.09 -8.33
CA CYS A 212 14.73 3.24 -9.35
C CYS A 212 14.32 1.88 -9.92
N ALA A 213 13.03 1.68 -10.06
CA ALA A 213 12.48 0.57 -10.82
C ALA A 213 11.48 1.09 -11.86
N VAL A 214 11.58 0.59 -13.08
CA VAL A 214 10.61 0.79 -14.15
C VAL A 214 9.80 -0.48 -14.29
N VAL A 215 8.51 -0.38 -14.11
CA VAL A 215 7.60 -1.53 -14.16
C VAL A 215 6.51 -1.28 -15.18
N ALA A 216 6.27 -2.25 -16.07
CA ALA A 216 5.31 -2.10 -17.14
C ALA A 216 4.39 -3.32 -17.27
N THR A 217 3.11 -3.07 -17.54
CA THR A 217 2.14 -4.07 -18.02
C THR A 217 1.64 -3.64 -19.40
N GLY A 218 1.47 -4.60 -20.32
CA GLY A 218 1.09 -4.29 -21.70
C GLY A 218 2.21 -3.72 -22.56
N MET A 219 3.48 -3.90 -22.18
CA MET A 219 4.68 -3.45 -22.88
C MET A 219 5.71 -4.58 -22.88
N SER A 220 6.50 -4.72 -23.96
CA SER A 220 7.58 -5.71 -24.01
C SER A 220 8.73 -5.33 -23.10
N LEU A 221 9.52 -6.33 -22.64
CA LEU A 221 10.71 -6.06 -21.83
C LEU A 221 11.76 -5.25 -22.62
N SER A 222 11.90 -5.49 -23.94
CA SER A 222 12.84 -4.75 -24.79
C SER A 222 12.52 -3.25 -24.82
N ASP A 223 11.26 -2.89 -25.01
CA ASP A 223 10.82 -1.50 -25.08
C ASP A 223 10.95 -0.81 -23.72
N ALA A 224 10.57 -1.52 -22.64
CA ALA A 224 10.75 -1.04 -21.27
C ALA A 224 12.23 -0.82 -20.93
N THR A 225 13.10 -1.71 -21.39
CA THR A 225 14.56 -1.62 -21.21
C THR A 225 15.14 -0.44 -21.99
N GLN A 226 14.71 -0.25 -23.23
CA GLN A 226 15.12 0.90 -24.04
C GLN A 226 14.67 2.22 -23.41
N PHE A 227 13.43 2.31 -22.94
CA PHE A 227 12.92 3.46 -22.21
C PHE A 227 13.74 3.73 -20.95
N ALA A 228 13.95 2.72 -20.11
CA ALA A 228 14.68 2.86 -18.85
C ALA A 228 16.17 3.23 -19.05
N SER A 229 16.80 2.80 -20.15
CA SER A 229 18.18 3.16 -20.47
C SER A 229 18.37 4.65 -20.76
N ASN A 230 17.32 5.31 -21.24
CA ASN A 230 17.33 6.74 -21.56
C ASN A 230 17.05 7.63 -20.35
N LEU A 231 16.59 7.06 -19.22
CA LEU A 231 16.26 7.82 -18.00
C LEU A 231 17.53 8.48 -17.41
N LYS A 232 17.48 9.78 -17.24
CA LYS A 232 18.53 10.58 -16.60
C LYS A 232 18.31 10.60 -15.09
N VAL A 233 18.79 9.58 -14.39
CA VAL A 233 18.71 9.44 -12.94
C VAL A 233 20.10 9.61 -12.31
N GLY A 234 20.13 10.02 -11.04
CA GLY A 234 21.40 10.16 -10.30
C GLY A 234 22.13 8.82 -10.15
N SER A 235 23.44 8.85 -10.01
CA SER A 235 24.29 7.66 -9.84
C SER A 235 24.72 7.40 -8.38
N GLU A 236 24.42 8.31 -7.46
CA GLU A 236 24.85 8.21 -6.07
C GLU A 236 24.08 7.14 -5.31
N ASP A 237 24.79 6.40 -4.47
CA ASP A 237 24.21 5.38 -3.60
C ASP A 237 24.08 5.92 -2.16
N ASN A 238 22.93 6.47 -1.83
CA ASN A 238 22.63 6.93 -0.49
C ASN A 238 22.04 5.80 0.36
N ILE A 239 22.59 5.62 1.57
CA ILE A 239 22.15 4.57 2.50
C ILE A 239 20.96 5.07 3.30
N THR A 240 19.90 4.27 3.34
CA THR A 240 18.74 4.51 4.23
C THR A 240 19.03 3.95 5.60
N GLU A 241 18.76 4.72 6.65
CA GLU A 241 18.89 4.26 8.03
C GLU A 241 17.95 3.08 8.33
N ILE A 242 18.45 2.12 9.13
CA ILE A 242 17.66 0.98 9.58
C ILE A 242 16.58 1.47 10.54
N ALA A 243 15.35 1.01 10.33
CA ALA A 243 14.23 1.36 11.18
C ALA A 243 14.41 0.78 12.59
N LYS A 244 14.24 1.63 13.61
CA LYS A 244 14.30 1.22 15.01
C LYS A 244 12.92 1.31 15.65
N TYR A 245 12.42 0.16 16.10
CA TYR A 245 11.17 0.11 16.82
C TYR A 245 11.36 0.55 18.28
N HIS A 246 10.54 1.48 18.75
CA HIS A 246 10.62 2.01 20.09
C HIS A 246 9.44 1.62 20.97
N GLY A 247 8.27 1.47 20.36
CA GLY A 247 7.02 1.41 21.08
C GLY A 247 6.64 2.74 21.72
N GLY A 248 5.44 2.86 22.17
CA GLY A 248 4.94 4.06 22.84
C GLY A 248 3.47 4.33 22.53
N GLU A 249 2.99 5.48 22.98
CA GLU A 249 1.60 5.86 22.87
C GLU A 249 1.44 7.29 22.35
N LEU A 250 0.46 7.50 21.49
CA LEU A 250 0.01 8.81 21.03
C LEU A 250 -1.52 8.89 21.09
N ARG A 251 -2.03 9.87 21.81
CA ARG A 251 -3.46 10.12 21.98
C ARG A 251 -3.85 11.46 21.37
N LYS A 252 -5.02 11.48 20.75
CA LYS A 252 -5.60 12.70 20.20
C LYS A 252 -7.07 12.78 20.57
N GLU A 253 -7.37 13.50 21.63
CA GLU A 253 -8.74 13.72 22.06
C GLU A 253 -9.50 14.61 21.08
N ARG A 254 -10.73 14.21 20.81
CA ARG A 254 -11.70 14.93 20.00
C ARG A 254 -13.10 14.63 20.51
N SER A 255 -14.00 15.58 20.38
CA SER A 255 -15.42 15.32 20.49
C SER A 255 -15.85 14.49 19.28
N SER A 256 -16.09 13.21 19.47
CA SER A 256 -16.51 12.25 18.46
C SER A 256 -17.45 11.23 19.06
N GLU A 257 -18.41 10.76 18.26
CA GLU A 257 -19.33 9.69 18.66
C GLU A 257 -18.64 8.34 18.80
N LEU A 258 -17.51 8.16 18.10
CA LEU A 258 -16.73 6.93 18.11
C LEU A 258 -15.32 7.19 18.66
N SER A 259 -14.78 6.17 19.30
CA SER A 259 -13.38 6.09 19.70
C SER A 259 -12.67 5.10 18.79
N THR A 260 -11.59 5.54 18.14
CA THR A 260 -10.77 4.69 17.29
C THR A 260 -9.43 4.44 17.97
N VAL A 261 -9.09 3.18 18.15
CA VAL A 261 -7.84 2.74 18.81
C VAL A 261 -7.10 1.77 17.90
N ALA A 262 -5.80 1.98 17.76
CA ALA A 262 -4.92 1.04 17.08
C ALA A 262 -3.81 0.60 18.03
N VAL A 263 -3.61 -0.71 18.12
CA VAL A 263 -2.54 -1.32 18.92
C VAL A 263 -1.71 -2.21 18.02
N ALA A 264 -0.39 -2.12 18.13
CA ALA A 264 0.53 -2.93 17.35
C ALA A 264 1.75 -3.37 18.16
N VAL A 265 2.37 -4.41 17.63
CA VAL A 265 3.66 -4.96 18.06
C VAL A 265 4.59 -4.95 16.85
N GLU A 266 5.89 -4.94 17.09
CA GLU A 266 6.86 -5.12 16.02
C GLU A 266 6.68 -6.47 15.33
N ALA A 267 6.68 -6.46 14.00
CA ALA A 267 6.59 -7.62 13.14
C ALA A 267 7.83 -7.76 12.24
N ALA A 268 7.88 -8.83 11.48
CA ALA A 268 8.99 -9.06 10.56
C ALA A 268 8.96 -8.12 9.36
N GLY A 269 10.13 -7.61 8.99
CA GLY A 269 10.34 -6.94 7.71
C GLY A 269 10.41 -7.94 6.54
N LEU A 270 10.35 -7.39 5.32
CA LEU A 270 10.41 -8.18 4.08
C LEU A 270 11.78 -8.85 3.85
N ASN A 271 12.83 -8.45 4.58
CA ASN A 271 14.12 -9.13 4.63
C ASN A 271 14.02 -10.55 5.23
N LYS A 272 13.00 -10.83 6.07
CA LYS A 272 12.67 -12.14 6.63
C LYS A 272 11.43 -12.70 5.95
N GLU A 273 11.55 -13.11 4.69
CA GLU A 273 10.43 -13.46 3.82
C GLU A 273 9.47 -14.49 4.44
N LYS A 274 10.00 -15.55 5.03
CA LYS A 274 9.18 -16.61 5.66
C LYS A 274 8.36 -16.07 6.84
N ASP A 275 8.99 -15.28 7.71
CA ASP A 275 8.28 -14.67 8.85
C ASP A 275 7.22 -13.67 8.37
N ALA A 276 7.55 -12.81 7.39
CA ALA A 276 6.61 -11.85 6.82
C ALA A 276 5.39 -12.54 6.18
N LEU A 277 5.63 -13.66 5.48
CA LEU A 277 4.56 -14.46 4.90
C LEU A 277 3.70 -15.13 5.99
N ALA A 278 4.36 -15.64 7.06
CA ALA A 278 3.65 -16.22 8.21
C ALA A 278 2.77 -15.17 8.94
N TYR A 279 3.25 -13.92 9.11
CA TYR A 279 2.43 -12.82 9.64
C TYR A 279 1.25 -12.48 8.72
N SER A 280 1.44 -12.56 7.41
CA SER A 280 0.34 -12.35 6.45
C SER A 280 -0.73 -13.43 6.55
N VAL A 281 -0.35 -14.69 6.75
CA VAL A 281 -1.29 -15.79 7.04
C VAL A 281 -1.97 -15.57 8.38
N LEU A 282 -1.19 -15.22 9.42
CA LEU A 282 -1.69 -14.97 10.77
C LEU A 282 -2.77 -13.87 10.80
N GLN A 283 -2.58 -12.77 10.08
CA GLN A 283 -3.57 -11.70 9.95
C GLN A 283 -4.92 -12.23 9.44
N ARG A 284 -4.90 -13.07 8.39
CA ARG A 284 -6.13 -13.66 7.81
C ARG A 284 -6.73 -14.73 8.71
N ALA A 285 -5.92 -15.46 9.45
CA ALA A 285 -6.38 -16.45 10.42
C ALA A 285 -7.07 -15.78 11.62
N ILE A 286 -6.51 -14.70 12.16
CA ILE A 286 -7.08 -13.92 13.27
C ILE A 286 -8.35 -13.19 12.81
N GLY A 287 -8.29 -12.49 11.67
CA GLY A 287 -9.42 -11.81 11.06
C GLY A 287 -9.08 -10.42 10.52
N SER A 288 -9.18 -10.25 9.22
CA SER A 288 -8.91 -8.99 8.48
C SER A 288 -10.12 -8.05 8.37
N GLY A 289 -11.07 -8.15 9.28
CA GLY A 289 -12.29 -7.33 9.30
C GLY A 289 -13.54 -8.02 8.73
N PRO A 290 -14.70 -7.38 8.77
CA PRO A 290 -15.94 -7.93 8.28
C PRO A 290 -15.92 -8.01 6.75
N ARG A 291 -16.13 -9.21 6.21
CA ARG A 291 -16.25 -9.45 4.76
C ARG A 291 -17.71 -9.62 4.33
N VAL A 292 -18.62 -9.73 5.29
CA VAL A 292 -20.05 -9.94 5.06
C VAL A 292 -20.79 -8.69 5.50
N LYS A 293 -21.71 -8.23 4.67
CA LYS A 293 -22.49 -7.01 4.92
C LYS A 293 -23.34 -7.06 6.19
N TRP A 294 -23.86 -8.25 6.48
CA TRP A 294 -24.71 -8.52 7.65
C TRP A 294 -24.22 -9.78 8.33
N GLY A 295 -24.12 -9.75 9.64
CA GLY A 295 -23.82 -10.91 10.45
C GLY A 295 -22.74 -10.69 11.49
N SER A 296 -22.82 -11.48 12.53
CA SER A 296 -21.76 -11.57 13.53
C SER A 296 -20.46 -11.96 12.87
N SER A 297 -19.41 -11.33 13.26
CA SER A 297 -18.08 -11.61 12.75
C SER A 297 -17.72 -13.08 12.94
N VAL A 298 -17.32 -13.69 11.87
CA VAL A 298 -16.89 -15.11 11.87
C VAL A 298 -15.45 -15.27 12.35
N SER A 299 -14.71 -14.17 12.50
CA SER A 299 -13.29 -14.21 12.84
C SER A 299 -13.06 -14.61 14.30
N PRO A 300 -12.00 -15.38 14.60
CA PRO A 300 -11.65 -15.77 15.97
C PRO A 300 -11.48 -14.58 16.91
N LEU A 301 -10.85 -13.50 16.45
CA LEU A 301 -10.65 -12.27 17.21
C LEU A 301 -12.00 -11.64 17.64
N ASN A 302 -12.92 -11.47 16.70
CA ASN A 302 -14.20 -10.85 17.02
C ASN A 302 -15.05 -11.73 17.93
N LYS A 303 -15.06 -13.05 17.72
CA LYS A 303 -15.76 -14.00 18.60
C LYS A 303 -15.24 -13.95 20.03
N ALA A 304 -13.92 -13.91 20.20
CA ALA A 304 -13.33 -13.84 21.53
C ALA A 304 -13.71 -12.54 22.27
N ILE A 305 -13.80 -11.43 21.55
CA ILE A 305 -14.17 -10.14 22.14
C ILE A 305 -15.67 -10.07 22.43
N SER A 306 -16.52 -10.44 21.49
CA SER A 306 -17.99 -10.45 21.75
C SER A 306 -18.35 -11.32 22.94
N SER A 307 -17.72 -12.50 23.08
CA SER A 307 -17.95 -13.37 24.22
C SER A 307 -17.40 -12.81 25.54
N GLY A 308 -16.30 -12.07 25.50
CA GLY A 308 -15.67 -11.48 26.69
C GLY A 308 -16.29 -10.17 27.17
N THR A 309 -16.88 -9.39 26.27
CA THR A 309 -17.41 -8.05 26.57
C THR A 309 -18.94 -7.96 26.52
N ASN A 310 -19.64 -9.01 26.09
CA ASN A 310 -21.10 -9.06 25.90
C ASN A 310 -21.64 -7.90 25.04
N THR A 311 -20.86 -7.40 24.08
CA THR A 311 -21.25 -6.33 23.17
C THR A 311 -20.79 -6.64 21.75
N ASP A 312 -21.63 -6.26 20.77
CA ASP A 312 -21.34 -6.36 19.34
C ASP A 312 -21.21 -4.99 18.67
N GLN A 313 -21.20 -3.91 19.46
CA GLN A 313 -21.13 -2.52 18.96
C GLN A 313 -19.68 -2.07 18.73
N PHE A 314 -18.96 -2.81 17.90
CA PHE A 314 -17.59 -2.47 17.51
C PHE A 314 -17.25 -2.94 16.10
N ALA A 315 -16.32 -2.25 15.48
CA ALA A 315 -15.66 -2.68 14.26
C ALA A 315 -14.19 -2.93 14.57
N LEU A 316 -13.69 -4.12 14.26
CA LEU A 316 -12.34 -4.53 14.58
C LEU A 316 -11.73 -5.29 13.42
N SER A 317 -10.48 -4.96 13.08
CA SER A 317 -9.72 -5.65 12.05
C SER A 317 -8.27 -5.79 12.46
N ALA A 318 -7.69 -6.98 12.23
CA ALA A 318 -6.25 -7.16 12.32
C ALA A 318 -5.57 -6.62 11.05
N PHE A 319 -4.41 -6.00 11.22
CA PHE A 319 -3.58 -5.53 10.13
C PHE A 319 -2.16 -6.07 10.25
N ASN A 320 -1.49 -6.17 9.11
CA ASN A 320 -0.07 -6.48 9.00
C ASN A 320 0.53 -5.53 7.97
N THR A 321 1.55 -4.78 8.36
CA THR A 321 2.28 -3.87 7.47
C THR A 321 3.75 -4.23 7.55
N SER A 322 4.31 -4.73 6.46
CA SER A 322 5.73 -5.13 6.39
C SER A 322 6.49 -4.14 5.52
N TYR A 323 7.57 -3.61 6.05
CA TYR A 323 8.54 -2.74 5.37
C TYR A 323 9.80 -3.53 5.03
N SER A 324 10.76 -2.90 4.37
CA SER A 324 11.99 -3.59 3.95
C SER A 324 12.74 -4.26 5.11
N ASP A 325 12.83 -3.63 6.27
CA ASP A 325 13.63 -4.07 7.42
C ASP A 325 12.85 -4.29 8.72
N SER A 326 11.64 -3.75 8.84
CA SER A 326 10.78 -3.87 10.02
C SER A 326 9.32 -4.05 9.59
N GLY A 327 8.41 -4.23 10.55
CA GLY A 327 6.97 -4.32 10.28
C GLY A 327 6.16 -4.06 11.54
N LEU A 328 4.85 -3.88 11.36
CA LEU A 328 3.86 -3.74 12.41
C LEU A 328 2.76 -4.77 12.23
N PHE A 329 2.45 -5.48 13.29
CA PHE A 329 1.30 -6.37 13.37
C PHE A 329 0.40 -5.95 14.53
N GLY A 330 -0.90 -5.85 14.28
CA GLY A 330 -1.82 -5.42 15.31
C GLY A 330 -3.26 -5.39 14.87
N PHE A 331 -4.06 -4.57 15.55
CA PHE A 331 -5.46 -4.36 15.21
C PHE A 331 -5.84 -2.88 15.24
N VAL A 332 -6.89 -2.55 14.50
CA VAL A 332 -7.61 -1.28 14.56
C VAL A 332 -9.02 -1.56 15.04
N LEU A 333 -9.41 -0.86 16.08
CA LEU A 333 -10.74 -0.92 16.73
C LEU A 333 -11.44 0.42 16.54
N SER A 334 -12.72 0.39 16.22
CA SER A 334 -13.63 1.55 16.31
C SER A 334 -14.87 1.13 17.08
N SER A 335 -15.21 1.84 18.13
CA SER A 335 -16.34 1.53 19.02
C SER A 335 -16.91 2.76 19.70
N VAL A 336 -18.05 2.59 20.34
CA VAL A 336 -18.63 3.63 21.20
C VAL A 336 -17.73 3.87 22.42
N PRO A 337 -17.53 5.12 22.87
CA PRO A 337 -16.60 5.47 23.95
C PRO A 337 -16.77 4.66 25.24
N ASN A 338 -18.01 4.37 25.63
CA ASN A 338 -18.31 3.70 26.89
C ASN A 338 -17.74 2.27 27.00
N VAL A 339 -17.59 1.58 25.87
CA VAL A 339 -17.10 0.18 25.82
C VAL A 339 -15.70 0.06 25.21
N ALA A 340 -15.14 1.17 24.70
CA ALA A 340 -13.85 1.17 24.02
C ALA A 340 -12.73 0.60 24.89
N GLY A 341 -12.73 0.89 26.18
CA GLY A 341 -11.72 0.41 27.12
C GLY A 341 -11.73 -1.09 27.32
N SER A 342 -12.91 -1.67 27.59
CA SER A 342 -13.07 -3.12 27.79
C SER A 342 -12.70 -3.90 26.54
N ILE A 343 -13.13 -3.43 25.36
CA ILE A 343 -12.82 -4.05 24.07
C ILE A 343 -11.33 -3.96 23.78
N THR A 344 -10.69 -2.80 24.04
CA THR A 344 -9.23 -2.62 23.83
C THR A 344 -8.44 -3.59 24.69
N LYS A 345 -8.79 -3.78 25.97
CA LYS A 345 -8.14 -4.74 26.86
C LYS A 345 -8.30 -6.16 26.36
N ALA A 346 -9.52 -6.59 26.05
CA ALA A 346 -9.81 -7.94 25.54
C ALA A 346 -9.10 -8.22 24.19
N ALA A 347 -9.07 -7.23 23.28
CA ALA A 347 -8.39 -7.36 22.00
C ALA A 347 -6.86 -7.45 22.15
N THR A 348 -6.28 -6.70 23.09
CA THR A 348 -4.85 -6.75 23.36
C THR A 348 -4.44 -8.07 24.03
N GLU A 349 -5.24 -8.57 24.97
CA GLU A 349 -5.04 -9.88 25.58
C GLU A 349 -5.08 -11.00 24.54
N TYR A 350 -6.08 -10.94 23.64
CA TYR A 350 -6.16 -11.90 22.53
C TYR A 350 -4.95 -11.78 21.57
N LEU A 351 -4.50 -10.57 21.26
CA LEU A 351 -3.33 -10.34 20.39
C LEU A 351 -2.06 -10.97 20.98
N ARG A 352 -1.89 -10.89 22.30
CA ARG A 352 -0.73 -11.48 23.00
C ARG A 352 -0.76 -13.01 23.04
N SER A 353 -1.95 -13.60 23.11
CA SER A 353 -2.13 -15.06 23.19
C SER A 353 -3.25 -15.50 22.25
N PRO A 354 -3.06 -15.44 20.92
CA PRO A 354 -4.10 -15.80 19.98
C PRO A 354 -4.39 -17.30 20.02
N LYS A 355 -5.61 -17.64 20.38
CA LYS A 355 -6.11 -19.03 20.40
C LYS A 355 -6.58 -19.41 19.00
N LEU A 356 -5.69 -19.97 18.19
CA LEU A 356 -5.96 -20.37 16.81
C LEU A 356 -5.99 -21.87 16.66
N SER A 357 -7.06 -22.39 16.05
CA SER A 357 -7.12 -23.78 15.59
C SER A 357 -6.33 -23.96 14.29
N ASP A 358 -5.96 -25.20 13.99
CA ASP A 358 -5.33 -25.50 12.71
C ASP A 358 -6.26 -25.20 11.52
N ALA A 359 -7.57 -25.35 11.71
CA ALA A 359 -8.58 -24.96 10.72
C ALA A 359 -8.56 -23.45 10.41
N ASP A 360 -8.34 -22.61 11.43
CA ASP A 360 -8.24 -21.16 11.24
C ASP A 360 -7.01 -20.78 10.40
N ILE A 361 -5.88 -21.47 10.64
CA ILE A 361 -4.65 -21.26 9.88
C ILE A 361 -4.81 -21.72 8.43
N VAL A 362 -5.45 -22.88 8.20
CA VAL A 362 -5.75 -23.35 6.84
C VAL A 362 -6.66 -22.37 6.11
N ARG A 363 -7.71 -21.86 6.78
CA ARG A 363 -8.56 -20.81 6.24
C ARG A 363 -7.76 -19.56 5.90
N GLY A 364 -6.85 -19.12 6.79
CA GLY A 364 -5.98 -17.98 6.56
C GLY A 364 -5.09 -18.14 5.32
N LYS A 365 -4.49 -19.32 5.14
CA LYS A 365 -3.71 -19.64 3.93
C LYS A 365 -4.56 -19.61 2.66
N THR A 366 -5.73 -20.24 2.67
CA THR A 366 -6.64 -20.26 1.52
C THR A 366 -7.08 -18.83 1.14
N THR A 367 -7.36 -18.00 2.15
CA THR A 367 -7.72 -16.59 1.93
C THR A 367 -6.56 -15.81 1.32
N LEU A 368 -5.33 -15.98 1.83
CA LEU A 368 -4.15 -15.29 1.29
C LEU A 368 -3.87 -15.72 -0.14
N LYS A 369 -3.97 -17.01 -0.46
CA LYS A 369 -3.81 -17.52 -1.83
C LYS A 369 -4.84 -16.92 -2.78
N ALA A 370 -6.10 -16.86 -2.37
CA ALA A 370 -7.14 -16.22 -3.17
C ALA A 370 -6.85 -14.73 -3.41
N GLU A 371 -6.39 -13.99 -2.40
CA GLU A 371 -6.03 -12.58 -2.54
C GLU A 371 -4.84 -12.38 -3.49
N ILE A 372 -3.81 -13.24 -3.42
CA ILE A 372 -2.67 -13.20 -4.36
C ILE A 372 -3.16 -13.41 -5.80
N LEU A 373 -4.07 -14.34 -6.02
CA LEU A 373 -4.59 -14.59 -7.36
C LEU A 373 -5.51 -13.47 -7.86
N TYR A 374 -6.33 -12.86 -6.99
CA TYR A 374 -7.17 -11.72 -7.37
C TYR A 374 -6.37 -10.47 -7.75
N THR A 375 -5.14 -10.31 -7.25
CA THR A 375 -4.30 -9.18 -7.68
C THR A 375 -3.91 -9.26 -9.15
N VAL A 376 -3.86 -10.46 -9.73
CA VAL A 376 -3.53 -10.66 -11.15
C VAL A 376 -4.65 -10.19 -12.08
N ASP A 377 -5.89 -10.25 -11.62
CA ASP A 377 -7.06 -9.83 -12.42
C ASP A 377 -7.15 -8.29 -12.53
N ASN A 378 -6.39 -7.56 -11.73
CA ASN A 378 -6.35 -6.11 -11.76
C ASN A 378 -4.95 -5.62 -12.12
N ASP A 379 -4.77 -5.17 -13.37
CA ASP A 379 -3.48 -4.72 -13.90
C ASP A 379 -2.81 -3.65 -13.02
N ALA A 380 -3.56 -2.73 -12.41
CA ALA A 380 -3.00 -1.68 -11.56
C ALA A 380 -2.45 -2.26 -10.24
N MET A 381 -3.19 -3.17 -9.60
CA MET A 381 -2.71 -3.83 -8.37
C MET A 381 -1.53 -4.76 -8.66
N TYR A 382 -1.55 -5.41 -9.82
CA TYR A 382 -0.46 -6.28 -10.22
C TYR A 382 0.82 -5.47 -10.52
N LEU A 383 0.69 -4.35 -11.22
CA LEU A 383 1.78 -3.40 -11.48
C LEU A 383 2.41 -2.89 -10.18
N GLU A 384 1.60 -2.49 -9.21
CA GLU A 384 2.05 -2.05 -7.89
C GLU A 384 2.82 -3.15 -7.15
N ASN A 385 2.28 -4.36 -7.13
CA ASN A 385 2.95 -5.51 -6.51
C ASN A 385 4.28 -5.86 -7.19
N MET A 386 4.33 -5.85 -8.51
CA MET A 386 5.58 -6.05 -9.26
C MET A 386 6.59 -4.95 -8.91
N GLY A 387 6.14 -3.70 -8.84
CA GLY A 387 6.97 -2.56 -8.52
C GLY A 387 7.59 -2.64 -7.13
N GLN A 388 6.80 -2.96 -6.13
CA GLN A 388 7.29 -3.14 -4.77
C GLN A 388 8.29 -4.31 -4.67
N GLN A 389 8.01 -5.42 -5.32
CA GLN A 389 8.94 -6.56 -5.36
C GLN A 389 10.25 -6.20 -6.08
N ALA A 390 10.18 -5.57 -7.24
CA ALA A 390 11.33 -5.15 -8.02
C ALA A 390 12.24 -4.20 -7.22
N ILE A 391 11.66 -3.19 -6.53
CA ILE A 391 12.44 -2.16 -5.86
C ILE A 391 12.98 -2.60 -4.49
N ILE A 392 12.26 -3.47 -3.76
CA ILE A 392 12.66 -3.91 -2.43
C ILE A 392 13.54 -5.16 -2.50
N LYS A 393 13.18 -6.11 -3.37
CA LYS A 393 13.82 -7.43 -3.44
C LYS A 393 14.75 -7.59 -4.64
N GLY A 394 14.70 -6.68 -5.62
CA GLY A 394 15.42 -6.82 -6.90
C GLY A 394 14.95 -8.02 -7.74
N ARG A 395 13.78 -8.57 -7.44
CA ARG A 395 13.19 -9.73 -8.14
C ARG A 395 11.68 -9.69 -8.09
N VAL A 396 11.03 -10.26 -9.11
CA VAL A 396 9.57 -10.37 -9.19
C VAL A 396 9.20 -11.84 -9.15
N TYR A 397 8.33 -12.21 -8.24
CA TYR A 397 7.77 -13.55 -8.13
C TYR A 397 6.52 -13.69 -8.99
N LYS A 398 6.38 -14.84 -9.62
CA LYS A 398 5.11 -15.22 -10.24
C LYS A 398 4.07 -15.45 -9.14
N PRO A 399 2.80 -15.12 -9.37
CA PRO A 399 1.73 -15.39 -8.42
C PRO A 399 1.66 -16.87 -8.01
N SER A 400 1.89 -17.79 -8.96
CA SER A 400 1.98 -19.23 -8.71
C SER A 400 3.06 -19.62 -7.70
N ASP A 401 4.23 -18.96 -7.79
CA ASP A 401 5.36 -19.25 -6.90
C ASP A 401 5.07 -18.74 -5.49
N LEU A 402 4.43 -17.55 -5.37
CA LEU A 402 3.97 -17.03 -4.08
C LEU A 402 2.93 -17.95 -3.43
N VAL A 403 1.99 -18.48 -4.21
CA VAL A 403 1.01 -19.47 -3.75
C VAL A 403 1.71 -20.73 -3.25
N ALA A 404 2.72 -21.23 -3.99
CA ALA A 404 3.51 -22.39 -3.57
C ALA A 404 4.30 -22.14 -2.27
N GLU A 405 4.84 -20.90 -2.08
CA GLU A 405 5.50 -20.54 -0.82
C GLU A 405 4.53 -20.50 0.37
N VAL A 406 3.30 -20.03 0.16
CA VAL A 406 2.24 -20.08 1.18
C VAL A 406 1.89 -21.53 1.54
N ASP A 407 1.87 -22.45 0.58
CA ASP A 407 1.59 -23.87 0.82
C ASP A 407 2.70 -24.55 1.63
N LYS A 408 3.97 -24.19 1.42
CA LYS A 408 5.12 -24.72 2.16
C LYS A 408 5.13 -24.32 3.64
N LEU A 409 4.49 -23.20 4.01
CA LEU A 409 4.41 -22.80 5.42
C LEU A 409 3.70 -23.87 6.26
N THR A 410 4.25 -24.21 7.37
CA THR A 410 3.64 -25.15 8.34
C THR A 410 2.76 -24.40 9.34
N THR A 411 1.77 -25.11 9.94
CA THR A 411 0.96 -24.54 11.03
C THR A 411 1.81 -24.19 12.25
N ALA A 412 2.88 -24.96 12.49
CA ALA A 412 3.84 -24.72 13.59
C ALA A 412 4.58 -23.39 13.41
N GLU A 413 5.02 -23.05 12.20
CA GLU A 413 5.69 -21.78 11.90
C GLU A 413 4.76 -20.58 12.15
N VAL A 414 3.50 -20.66 11.73
CA VAL A 414 2.50 -19.59 11.99
C VAL A 414 2.23 -19.45 13.49
N LYS A 415 2.12 -20.55 14.23
CA LYS A 415 1.98 -20.52 15.70
C LYS A 415 3.23 -19.97 16.40
N SER A 416 4.43 -20.27 15.90
CA SER A 416 5.69 -19.72 16.41
C SER A 416 5.73 -18.20 16.27
N VAL A 417 5.32 -17.67 15.12
CA VAL A 417 5.22 -16.22 14.88
C VAL A 417 4.14 -15.59 15.78
N ALA A 418 3.01 -16.26 15.97
CA ALA A 418 1.98 -15.81 16.93
C ALA A 418 2.53 -15.73 18.36
N GLY A 419 3.37 -16.67 18.76
CA GLY A 419 4.04 -16.66 20.07
C GLY A 419 4.99 -15.45 20.27
N LYS A 420 5.62 -14.94 19.21
CA LYS A 420 6.48 -13.74 19.27
C LYS A 420 5.70 -12.46 19.68
N LEU A 421 4.38 -12.42 19.42
CA LEU A 421 3.53 -11.29 19.80
C LEU A 421 3.37 -11.14 21.32
N ALA A 422 3.49 -12.22 22.07
CA ALA A 422 3.31 -12.23 23.52
C ALA A 422 4.32 -11.33 24.26
N SER A 423 5.58 -11.37 23.83
CA SER A 423 6.68 -10.62 24.46
C SER A 423 6.98 -9.28 23.80
N GLY A 424 6.29 -8.93 22.70
CA GLY A 424 6.51 -7.72 21.96
C GLY A 424 6.11 -6.47 22.74
N LYS A 425 6.93 -5.41 22.63
CA LYS A 425 6.59 -4.10 23.18
C LYS A 425 5.41 -3.50 22.40
N LEU A 426 4.41 -2.98 23.10
CA LEU A 426 3.22 -2.40 22.47
C LEU A 426 3.47 -0.98 21.96
N SER A 427 2.88 -0.67 20.83
CA SER A 427 2.63 0.68 20.33
C SER A 427 1.14 0.90 20.26
N MET A 428 0.68 2.07 20.71
CA MET A 428 -0.74 2.41 20.72
C MET A 428 -0.97 3.80 20.13
N ALA A 429 -2.03 3.93 19.37
CA ALA A 429 -2.58 5.22 18.99
C ALA A 429 -4.08 5.25 19.25
N ALA A 430 -4.59 6.39 19.70
CA ALA A 430 -6.01 6.55 20.02
C ALA A 430 -6.51 7.94 19.56
N ILE A 431 -7.71 7.96 18.94
CA ILE A 431 -8.38 9.19 18.48
C ILE A 431 -9.85 9.13 18.88
N GLY A 432 -10.41 10.25 19.31
CA GLY A 432 -11.83 10.41 19.67
C GLY A 432 -12.04 10.72 21.12
N ASN A 433 -13.17 10.28 21.69
CA ASN A 433 -13.42 10.39 23.12
C ASN A 433 -12.71 9.23 23.85
N LEU A 434 -11.66 9.56 24.58
CA LEU A 434 -10.71 8.59 25.14
C LEU A 434 -10.88 8.36 26.64
N CYS A 435 -12.00 8.78 27.27
CA CYS A 435 -12.19 8.73 28.71
C CYS A 435 -12.10 7.31 29.30
N THR A 436 -12.53 6.27 28.56
CA THR A 436 -12.47 4.88 29.01
C THR A 436 -11.27 4.10 28.47
N VAL A 437 -10.57 4.63 27.45
CA VAL A 437 -9.49 3.95 26.78
C VAL A 437 -8.27 3.85 27.70
N PRO A 438 -7.78 2.63 27.99
CA PRO A 438 -6.64 2.43 28.89
C PRO A 438 -5.36 3.01 28.29
N TYR A 439 -4.39 3.30 29.15
CA TYR A 439 -3.03 3.62 28.72
C TYR A 439 -2.27 2.33 28.36
N VAL A 440 -1.22 2.50 27.54
CA VAL A 440 -0.42 1.34 27.07
C VAL A 440 0.18 0.54 28.23
N ASP A 441 0.48 1.21 29.35
CA ASP A 441 1.03 0.58 30.56
C ASP A 441 0.02 -0.30 31.30
N GLU A 442 -1.28 -0.03 31.13
CA GLU A 442 -2.38 -0.83 31.68
C GLU A 442 -2.70 -2.07 30.84
N LEU A 443 -2.10 -2.18 29.66
CA LEU A 443 -2.30 -3.28 28.68
C LEU A 443 -1.20 -4.35 28.79
N LYS A 444 -0.58 -4.49 29.95
CA LYS A 444 0.51 -5.46 30.19
C LYS A 444 0.06 -6.91 30.18
#